data_29f6a03bd3dae5cff3c2caff87492bdf
#
_entry.id   29f6a03bd3dae5cff3c2caff87492bdf
#
_cell.length_a   1.000
_cell.length_b   1.000
_cell.length_c   1.000
_cell.angle_alpha   90.00
_cell.angle_beta   90.00
_cell.angle_gamma   90.00
#
_symmetry.space_group_name_H-M   'P 1'
#
loop_
_entity.id
_entity.type
_entity.pdbx_description
1 polymer ?
#
loop_
_entity_poly.entity_id
_entity_poly.type
_entity_poly.pdbx_seq_one_letter_code
_entity_poly.pdbx_strand_id
1 'polypeptide(L)'
;HKSLPDAQVYAPLAHPIETLRLLLTKTPLEHEAIMALRGLANGPVDAQVHAHMAKIFRDPELRPRANQSFHDGHRHTYQRLQHLMRQLPEGIHGFAQPQLLMAVASHAAINDPSLFMGCVIQQGLCIGTLLAFEQDHPHSAQWRHQLETGARLGVYALTEIGRSNSHMGACVEAVFDPQTRTFVLNTPNKAALKFANVGINNLDKMGVVFAQVTVQGQACGVFAFVLPLSDAKGPRPGVCMSSPAEIRAVPLDYGLASFDRVRLPFDAWLCDGASIDAANHFHDPLGSTDRRLIRSLFAPKNVWAMVGIGLSSVMLACATLALTHANRRTTQARIGNGTGLLAFRTQRRALFGCLATAYVMKCFANDSARLWIEGTASQASLQTTGSGDVTWTPWAAISQTLALTKALCAPAAEALATECRLRCGVAGALNLNRFADYEGMAK
;
A
#
# COMPACT_ATOMS: atom_id res chain seq x y z
N HIS A 1 14.50 34.49 -19.42
CA HIS A 1 14.37 33.24 -18.69
C HIS A 1 15.01 33.38 -17.33
N LYS A 2 14.27 33.93 -16.36
CA LYS A 2 14.63 33.85 -14.94
C LYS A 2 14.08 32.49 -14.43
N SER A 3 14.99 31.60 -14.07
CA SER A 3 14.66 30.37 -13.37
C SER A 3 13.87 30.71 -12.10
N LEU A 4 12.65 30.19 -12.00
CA LEU A 4 11.90 30.17 -10.74
C LEU A 4 12.76 29.46 -9.69
N PRO A 5 12.85 29.97 -8.46
CA PRO A 5 13.68 29.35 -7.44
C PRO A 5 13.09 27.98 -7.07
N ASP A 6 13.78 26.92 -7.49
CA ASP A 6 13.43 25.52 -7.26
C ASP A 6 13.34 25.08 -5.78
N ALA A 7 13.79 25.92 -4.87
CA ALA A 7 13.95 25.54 -3.46
C ALA A 7 12.72 25.76 -2.56
N GLN A 8 11.67 26.44 -3.01
CA GLN A 8 10.53 26.76 -2.15
C GLN A 8 9.26 25.90 -2.40
N VAL A 9 9.21 25.13 -3.47
CA VAL A 9 8.03 24.33 -3.84
C VAL A 9 8.02 22.95 -3.16
N TYR A 10 9.17 22.48 -2.74
CA TYR A 10 9.36 21.18 -2.08
C TYR A 10 9.86 21.27 -0.64
N ALA A 11 9.52 22.34 0.08
CA ALA A 11 9.56 22.18 1.53
C ALA A 11 8.67 20.96 1.84
N PRO A 12 9.20 19.88 2.46
CA PRO A 12 8.35 18.81 2.94
C PRO A 12 7.25 19.50 3.69
N LEU A 13 5.99 19.09 3.48
CA LEU A 13 4.86 19.66 4.20
C LEU A 13 5.29 19.73 5.66
N ALA A 14 5.82 20.87 6.04
CA ALA A 14 6.03 21.20 7.43
C ALA A 14 4.71 20.80 8.07
N HIS A 15 4.77 19.97 9.04
CA HIS A 15 3.65 19.33 9.71
C HIS A 15 2.34 20.11 9.50
N PRO A 16 1.19 19.52 9.14
CA PRO A 16 -0.06 20.23 8.81
C PRO A 16 -0.39 21.40 9.75
N ILE A 17 0.15 21.36 10.96
CA ILE A 17 -0.01 22.33 12.03
C ILE A 17 0.83 23.60 11.86
N GLU A 18 2.01 23.54 11.25
CA GLU A 18 2.72 24.79 10.93
C GLU A 18 2.00 25.59 9.86
N THR A 19 1.32 24.89 8.95
CA THR A 19 0.46 25.54 7.98
C THR A 19 -0.80 26.11 8.64
N LEU A 20 -1.42 25.40 9.58
CA LEU A 20 -2.51 25.93 10.40
C LEU A 20 -2.06 27.16 11.22
N ARG A 21 -0.86 27.13 11.79
CA ARG A 21 -0.27 28.27 12.49
C ARG A 21 -0.10 29.50 11.59
N LEU A 22 0.31 29.31 10.33
CA LEU A 22 0.40 30.38 9.34
C LEU A 22 -0.97 30.92 8.91
N LEU A 23 -2.01 30.06 8.90
CA LEU A 23 -3.38 30.44 8.55
C LEU A 23 -4.09 31.21 9.66
N LEU A 24 -3.70 31.01 10.92
CA LEU A 24 -4.36 31.56 12.10
C LEU A 24 -3.58 32.72 12.75
N THR A 25 -2.68 33.35 12.01
CA THR A 25 -1.78 34.41 12.48
C THR A 25 -2.44 35.67 13.06
N LYS A 26 -3.76 35.78 13.07
CA LYS A 26 -4.50 36.84 13.75
C LYS A 26 -4.94 36.51 15.17
N THR A 27 -4.88 35.25 15.56
CA THR A 27 -5.15 34.78 16.92
C THR A 27 -4.10 33.72 17.24
N PRO A 28 -3.18 33.90 18.19
CA PRO A 28 -2.24 32.87 18.57
C PRO A 28 -3.06 31.68 19.07
N LEU A 29 -2.99 30.55 18.36
CA LEU A 29 -3.41 29.29 18.94
C LEU A 29 -2.51 29.04 20.14
N GLU A 30 -3.11 28.75 21.27
CA GLU A 30 -2.37 28.34 22.44
C GLU A 30 -1.47 27.15 22.07
N HIS A 31 -0.27 27.13 22.59
CA HIS A 31 0.71 26.05 22.33
C HIS A 31 0.10 24.66 22.56
N GLU A 32 -0.74 24.55 23.59
CA GLU A 32 -1.48 23.34 23.95
C GLU A 32 -2.41 22.84 22.83
N ALA A 33 -3.17 23.75 22.20
CA ALA A 33 -4.05 23.37 21.07
C ALA A 33 -3.24 22.87 19.86
N ILE A 34 -2.08 23.48 19.59
CA ILE A 34 -1.18 23.03 18.53
C ILE A 34 -0.66 21.62 18.83
N MET A 35 -0.26 21.36 20.08
CA MET A 35 0.23 20.04 20.49
C MET A 35 -0.87 18.99 20.46
N ALA A 36 -2.10 19.34 20.85
CA ALA A 36 -3.25 18.45 20.75
C ALA A 36 -3.55 18.08 19.29
N LEU A 37 -3.57 19.03 18.37
CA LEU A 37 -3.76 18.78 16.94
C LEU A 37 -2.63 17.91 16.35
N ARG A 38 -1.38 18.10 16.82
CA ARG A 38 -0.25 17.21 16.48
C ARG A 38 -0.47 15.79 16.96
N GLY A 39 -0.89 15.63 18.20
CA GLY A 39 -1.22 14.33 18.74
C GLY A 39 -2.28 13.60 17.92
N LEU A 40 -3.35 14.30 17.55
CA LEU A 40 -4.40 13.75 16.67
C LEU A 40 -3.86 13.35 15.30
N ALA A 41 -2.99 14.15 14.69
CA ALA A 41 -2.43 13.85 13.37
C ALA A 41 -1.42 12.70 13.39
N ASN A 42 -0.58 12.59 14.44
CA ASN A 42 0.40 11.52 14.58
C ASN A 42 -0.26 10.18 14.97
N GLY A 43 -1.32 10.23 15.76
CA GLY A 43 -2.05 9.03 16.20
C GLY A 43 -1.20 8.11 17.08
N PRO A 44 -1.24 6.78 16.82
CA PRO A 44 -0.51 5.80 17.61
C PRO A 44 0.99 5.73 17.31
N VAL A 45 1.48 6.51 16.36
CA VAL A 45 2.90 6.55 15.97
C VAL A 45 3.63 7.60 16.79
N ASP A 46 4.74 7.20 17.40
CA ASP A 46 5.57 8.10 18.19
C ASP A 46 6.09 9.29 17.35
N ALA A 47 6.14 10.47 17.95
CA ALA A 47 6.65 11.66 17.31
C ALA A 47 8.11 11.55 16.86
N GLN A 48 8.93 10.77 17.57
CA GLN A 48 10.33 10.50 17.17
C GLN A 48 10.38 9.62 15.92
N VAL A 49 9.49 8.64 15.79
CA VAL A 49 9.38 7.79 14.59
C VAL A 49 8.96 8.64 13.39
N HIS A 50 7.98 9.55 13.54
CA HIS A 50 7.62 10.48 12.50
C HIS A 50 8.77 11.43 12.12
N ALA A 51 9.52 11.94 13.10
CA ALA A 51 10.67 12.80 12.84
C ALA A 51 11.78 12.06 12.09
N HIS A 52 12.03 10.80 12.43
CA HIS A 52 12.98 9.94 11.73
C HIS A 52 12.54 9.73 10.27
N MET A 53 11.29 9.35 10.03
CA MET A 53 10.76 9.21 8.67
C MET A 53 10.80 10.51 7.89
N ALA A 54 10.45 11.63 8.50
CA ALA A 54 10.55 12.93 7.86
C ALA A 54 11.98 13.27 7.42
N LYS A 55 13.00 12.81 8.16
CA LYS A 55 14.41 12.94 7.75
C LYS A 55 14.71 12.10 6.52
N ILE A 56 14.29 10.83 6.49
CA ILE A 56 14.47 9.94 5.34
C ILE A 56 13.79 10.53 4.09
N PHE A 57 12.54 10.95 4.19
CA PHE A 57 11.77 11.47 3.05
C PHE A 57 12.19 12.88 2.59
N ARG A 58 13.16 13.52 3.27
CA ARG A 58 13.85 14.73 2.75
C ARG A 58 14.96 14.41 1.76
N ASP A 59 15.36 13.14 1.67
CA ASP A 59 16.37 12.69 0.71
C ASP A 59 15.94 13.05 -0.72
N PRO A 60 16.78 13.75 -1.49
CA PRO A 60 16.49 14.10 -2.88
C PRO A 60 16.24 12.88 -3.78
N GLU A 61 16.86 11.73 -3.48
CA GLU A 61 16.71 10.49 -4.25
C GLU A 61 15.29 9.90 -4.12
N LEU A 62 14.54 10.24 -3.06
CA LEU A 62 13.15 9.83 -2.88
C LEU A 62 12.15 10.76 -3.59
N ARG A 63 12.60 11.86 -4.19
CA ARG A 63 11.70 12.79 -4.87
C ARG A 63 11.23 12.24 -6.21
N PRO A 64 9.93 12.33 -6.53
CA PRO A 64 9.46 12.02 -7.86
C PRO A 64 9.97 13.04 -8.87
N ARG A 65 10.27 12.60 -10.07
CA ARG A 65 10.72 13.45 -11.18
C ARG A 65 9.50 13.86 -12.02
N ALA A 66 9.45 15.13 -12.40
CA ALA A 66 8.44 15.61 -13.34
C ALA A 66 8.84 15.29 -14.80
N ASN A 67 7.87 15.33 -15.71
CA ASN A 67 8.06 15.22 -17.15
C ASN A 67 8.76 13.94 -17.63
N GLN A 68 8.47 12.82 -16.95
CA GLN A 68 8.92 11.50 -17.39
C GLN A 68 7.84 10.82 -18.26
N SER A 69 8.28 9.90 -19.12
CA SER A 69 7.36 8.95 -19.73
C SER A 69 6.72 8.09 -18.63
N PHE A 70 5.57 7.51 -18.92
CA PHE A 70 4.89 6.62 -17.98
C PHE A 70 5.80 5.46 -17.54
N HIS A 71 6.47 4.83 -18.50
CA HIS A 71 7.39 3.72 -18.25
C HIS A 71 8.60 4.15 -17.38
N ASP A 72 9.22 5.30 -17.70
CA ASP A 72 10.37 5.79 -16.94
C ASP A 72 9.97 6.23 -15.54
N GLY A 73 8.79 6.80 -15.38
CA GLY A 73 8.21 7.15 -14.08
C GLY A 73 8.06 5.94 -13.18
N HIS A 74 7.54 4.83 -13.69
CA HIS A 74 7.40 3.58 -12.92
C HIS A 74 8.76 2.96 -12.59
N ARG A 75 9.70 2.96 -13.54
CA ARG A 75 11.07 2.49 -13.29
C ARG A 75 11.74 3.32 -12.19
N HIS A 76 11.60 4.64 -12.25
CA HIS A 76 12.10 5.54 -11.21
C HIS A 76 11.42 5.28 -9.85
N THR A 77 10.13 4.94 -9.84
CA THR A 77 9.43 4.56 -8.60
C THR A 77 10.08 3.34 -7.95
N TYR A 78 10.43 2.31 -8.72
CA TYR A 78 11.13 1.14 -8.20
C TYR A 78 12.54 1.47 -7.69
N GLN A 79 13.28 2.35 -8.37
CA GLN A 79 14.57 2.83 -7.87
C GLN A 79 14.43 3.52 -6.51
N ARG A 80 13.42 4.38 -6.36
CA ARG A 80 13.11 5.04 -5.08
C ARG A 80 12.67 4.04 -4.01
N LEU A 81 11.86 3.05 -4.37
CA LEU A 81 11.45 1.99 -3.44
C LEU A 81 12.69 1.22 -2.93
N GLN A 82 13.57 0.79 -3.82
CA GLN A 82 14.82 0.11 -3.44
C GLN A 82 15.73 1.00 -2.59
N HIS A 83 15.82 2.29 -2.91
CA HIS A 83 16.57 3.25 -2.12
C HIS A 83 15.98 3.44 -0.71
N LEU A 84 14.66 3.55 -0.61
CA LEU A 84 13.95 3.60 0.68
C LEU A 84 14.19 2.33 1.51
N MET A 85 14.07 1.13 0.90
CA MET A 85 14.28 -0.13 1.60
C MET A 85 15.66 -0.20 2.24
N ARG A 86 16.71 0.26 1.55
CA ARG A 86 18.08 0.29 2.10
C ARG A 86 18.29 1.29 3.25
N GLN A 87 17.42 2.28 3.40
CA GLN A 87 17.48 3.24 4.51
C GLN A 87 16.66 2.80 5.73
N LEU A 88 15.78 1.82 5.55
CA LEU A 88 14.98 1.29 6.64
C LEU A 88 15.76 0.21 7.41
N PRO A 89 15.54 0.09 8.73
CA PRO A 89 16.12 -1.01 9.49
C PRO A 89 15.69 -2.37 8.93
N GLU A 90 16.60 -3.35 8.97
CA GLU A 90 16.23 -4.73 8.67
C GLU A 90 15.15 -5.21 9.65
N GLY A 91 14.25 -6.06 9.16
CA GLY A 91 13.14 -6.55 9.98
C GLY A 91 12.01 -5.53 10.19
N ILE A 92 11.97 -4.45 9.38
CA ILE A 92 10.82 -3.56 9.35
C ILE A 92 9.63 -4.27 8.70
N HIS A 93 8.91 -5.01 9.47
CA HIS A 93 7.66 -5.61 9.05
C HIS A 93 6.58 -5.34 10.11
N GLY A 94 5.32 -5.45 9.71
CA GLY A 94 4.19 -5.09 10.56
C GLY A 94 4.19 -5.73 11.95
N PHE A 95 4.81 -6.90 12.08
CA PHE A 95 4.86 -7.61 13.37
C PHE A 95 5.99 -7.17 14.29
N ALA A 96 7.15 -6.75 13.74
CA ALA A 96 8.29 -6.33 14.54
C ALA A 96 8.27 -4.83 14.87
N GLN A 97 7.92 -3.99 13.91
CA GLN A 97 7.95 -2.53 14.05
C GLN A 97 6.69 -1.89 13.45
N PRO A 98 5.50 -2.15 14.01
CA PRO A 98 4.23 -1.74 13.42
C PRO A 98 4.07 -0.21 13.34
N GLN A 99 4.62 0.55 14.29
CA GLN A 99 4.60 2.02 14.24
C GLN A 99 5.43 2.55 13.08
N LEU A 100 6.58 1.95 12.81
CA LEU A 100 7.46 2.37 11.72
C LEU A 100 6.80 2.08 10.37
N LEU A 101 6.12 0.94 10.21
CA LEU A 101 5.35 0.64 9.01
C LEU A 101 4.23 1.67 8.75
N MET A 102 3.53 2.10 9.80
CA MET A 102 2.50 3.15 9.68
C MET A 102 3.12 4.53 9.33
N ALA A 103 4.29 4.85 9.89
CA ALA A 103 5.01 6.06 9.53
C ALA A 103 5.46 6.04 8.06
N VAL A 104 6.00 4.92 7.58
CA VAL A 104 6.34 4.73 6.16
C VAL A 104 5.11 4.93 5.29
N ALA A 105 3.97 4.31 5.62
CA ALA A 105 2.74 4.46 4.85
C ALA A 105 2.27 5.92 4.77
N SER A 106 2.31 6.65 5.90
CA SER A 106 1.93 8.07 5.96
C SER A 106 2.84 8.94 5.09
N HIS A 107 4.17 8.81 5.27
CA HIS A 107 5.14 9.66 4.57
C HIS A 107 5.25 9.31 3.08
N ALA A 108 5.20 8.02 2.71
CA ALA A 108 5.21 7.59 1.32
C ALA A 108 4.00 8.10 0.56
N ALA A 109 2.79 8.01 1.14
CA ALA A 109 1.55 8.47 0.51
C ALA A 109 1.57 9.98 0.22
N ILE A 110 2.08 10.79 1.17
CA ILE A 110 2.24 12.25 0.97
C ILE A 110 3.36 12.53 -0.05
N ASN A 111 4.45 11.77 -0.02
CA ASN A 111 5.58 11.97 -0.92
C ASN A 111 5.18 11.67 -2.37
N ASP A 112 4.64 10.50 -2.62
CA ASP A 112 4.22 10.07 -3.96
C ASP A 112 3.33 8.83 -3.91
N PRO A 113 2.11 8.86 -4.49
CA PRO A 113 1.22 7.71 -4.58
C PRO A 113 1.85 6.46 -5.18
N SER A 114 2.71 6.59 -6.20
CA SER A 114 3.40 5.44 -6.81
C SER A 114 4.35 4.76 -5.83
N LEU A 115 5.13 5.53 -5.08
CA LEU A 115 6.02 5.01 -4.05
C LEU A 115 5.22 4.36 -2.91
N PHE A 116 4.12 4.98 -2.50
CA PHE A 116 3.21 4.40 -1.51
C PHE A 116 2.68 3.03 -1.95
N MET A 117 2.19 2.91 -3.18
CA MET A 117 1.72 1.63 -3.73
C MET A 117 2.84 0.58 -3.78
N GLY A 118 4.06 0.99 -4.14
CA GLY A 118 5.24 0.14 -4.06
C GLY A 118 5.49 -0.38 -2.63
N CYS A 119 5.41 0.49 -1.62
CA CYS A 119 5.54 0.11 -0.20
C CYS A 119 4.41 -0.84 0.24
N VAL A 120 3.17 -0.56 -0.15
CA VAL A 120 2.02 -1.41 0.16
C VAL A 120 2.21 -2.82 -0.39
N ILE A 121 2.64 -2.94 -1.65
CA ILE A 121 2.86 -4.25 -2.28
C ILE A 121 4.06 -4.96 -1.65
N GLN A 122 5.20 -4.27 -1.52
CA GLN A 122 6.43 -4.86 -0.99
C GLN A 122 6.28 -5.31 0.45
N GLN A 123 5.92 -4.39 1.34
CA GLN A 123 5.88 -4.63 2.79
C GLN A 123 4.54 -5.19 3.26
N GLY A 124 3.43 -4.60 2.80
CA GLY A 124 2.10 -4.98 3.28
C GLY A 124 1.64 -6.32 2.72
N LEU A 125 1.80 -6.54 1.41
CA LEU A 125 1.31 -7.75 0.73
C LEU A 125 2.37 -8.86 0.67
N CYS A 126 3.52 -8.63 0.05
CA CYS A 126 4.50 -9.71 -0.16
C CYS A 126 5.13 -10.15 1.14
N ILE A 127 5.77 -9.25 1.89
CA ILE A 127 6.37 -9.58 3.19
C ILE A 127 5.27 -10.01 4.18
N GLY A 128 4.12 -9.34 4.19
CA GLY A 128 2.98 -9.70 5.03
C GLY A 128 2.47 -11.12 4.79
N THR A 129 2.46 -11.59 3.53
CA THR A 129 2.06 -12.98 3.19
C THR A 129 3.11 -13.99 3.66
N LEU A 130 4.40 -13.70 3.44
CA LEU A 130 5.47 -14.53 3.96
C LEU A 130 5.33 -14.71 5.47
N LEU A 131 5.22 -13.62 6.23
CA LEU A 131 5.08 -13.66 7.68
C LEU A 131 3.79 -14.38 8.15
N ALA A 132 2.72 -14.31 7.37
CA ALA A 132 1.46 -14.96 7.73
C ALA A 132 1.47 -16.47 7.53
N PHE A 133 2.21 -16.98 6.52
CA PHE A 133 2.07 -18.35 6.03
C PHE A 133 3.36 -19.18 6.07
N GLU A 134 4.46 -18.60 6.63
CA GLU A 134 5.79 -19.21 6.50
C GLU A 134 6.35 -19.84 7.77
N GLN A 135 5.54 -20.05 8.80
CA GLN A 135 6.05 -20.67 10.03
C GLN A 135 6.81 -21.95 9.68
N ASP A 136 8.11 -21.96 9.97
CA ASP A 136 9.02 -23.11 9.71
C ASP A 136 9.36 -23.37 8.23
N HIS A 137 9.08 -22.44 7.31
CA HIS A 137 9.43 -22.60 5.90
C HIS A 137 10.93 -22.37 5.66
N PRO A 138 11.66 -23.30 4.99
CA PRO A 138 13.13 -23.28 4.92
C PRO A 138 13.70 -22.06 4.18
N HIS A 139 12.96 -21.46 3.25
CA HIS A 139 13.44 -20.33 2.42
C HIS A 139 12.83 -18.99 2.80
N SER A 140 11.93 -18.94 3.75
CA SER A 140 11.17 -17.75 4.06
C SER A 140 12.03 -16.58 4.53
N ALA A 141 13.01 -16.86 5.39
CA ALA A 141 13.95 -15.86 5.87
C ALA A 141 14.78 -15.25 4.73
N GLN A 142 15.20 -16.07 3.75
CA GLN A 142 15.93 -15.60 2.58
C GLN A 142 15.05 -14.74 1.67
N TRP A 143 13.82 -15.17 1.38
CA TRP A 143 12.88 -14.41 0.54
C TRP A 143 12.53 -13.07 1.19
N ARG A 144 12.25 -13.10 2.50
CA ARG A 144 11.97 -11.89 3.26
C ARG A 144 13.16 -10.91 3.23
N HIS A 145 14.38 -11.38 3.50
CA HIS A 145 15.57 -10.55 3.43
C HIS A 145 15.76 -9.91 2.05
N GLN A 146 15.52 -10.64 0.96
CA GLN A 146 15.61 -10.11 -0.40
C GLN A 146 14.58 -8.99 -0.66
N LEU A 147 13.38 -9.10 -0.10
CA LEU A 147 12.35 -8.06 -0.20
C LEU A 147 12.64 -6.88 0.74
N GLU A 148 13.04 -7.13 1.98
CA GLU A 148 13.32 -6.10 2.99
C GLU A 148 14.49 -5.19 2.58
N THR A 149 15.51 -5.76 1.95
CA THR A 149 16.67 -5.00 1.45
C THR A 149 16.43 -4.33 0.10
N GLY A 150 15.30 -4.64 -0.57
CA GLY A 150 15.03 -4.19 -1.93
C GLY A 150 15.91 -4.86 -2.99
N ALA A 151 16.63 -5.94 -2.65
CA ALA A 151 17.38 -6.74 -3.62
C ALA A 151 16.44 -7.35 -4.68
N ARG A 152 15.21 -7.66 -4.27
CA ARG A 152 14.12 -8.02 -5.18
C ARG A 152 12.88 -7.19 -4.94
N LEU A 153 12.14 -6.95 -6.01
CA LEU A 153 10.87 -6.24 -6.00
C LEU A 153 9.72 -7.24 -5.89
N GLY A 154 8.84 -7.01 -4.92
CA GLY A 154 7.67 -7.87 -4.71
C GLY A 154 6.59 -7.67 -5.76
N VAL A 155 6.00 -8.76 -6.20
CA VAL A 155 4.79 -8.78 -7.02
C VAL A 155 3.73 -9.60 -6.29
N TYR A 156 2.55 -9.02 -6.10
CA TYR A 156 1.44 -9.71 -5.48
C TYR A 156 0.40 -10.10 -6.54
N ALA A 157 0.41 -11.35 -6.94
CA ALA A 157 -0.39 -11.86 -8.05
C ALA A 157 -1.58 -12.69 -7.54
N LEU A 158 -2.54 -12.02 -6.92
CA LEU A 158 -3.82 -12.59 -6.51
C LEU A 158 -4.90 -12.38 -7.57
N THR A 159 -5.13 -11.10 -7.96
CA THR A 159 -6.20 -10.67 -8.84
C THR A 159 -6.13 -11.34 -10.21
N GLU A 160 -7.27 -11.82 -10.71
CA GLU A 160 -7.43 -12.37 -12.05
C GLU A 160 -8.50 -11.60 -12.82
N ILE A 161 -8.33 -11.46 -14.13
CA ILE A 161 -9.28 -10.70 -14.97
C ILE A 161 -10.71 -11.25 -14.84
N GLY A 162 -10.87 -12.57 -14.84
CA GLY A 162 -12.18 -13.21 -14.79
C GLY A 162 -12.74 -13.45 -13.39
N ARG A 163 -11.94 -13.22 -12.32
CA ARG A 163 -12.34 -13.48 -10.93
C ARG A 163 -12.12 -12.29 -10.00
N SER A 164 -11.59 -11.18 -10.53
CA SER A 164 -11.23 -10.04 -9.71
C SER A 164 -10.22 -10.43 -8.61
N ASN A 165 -10.35 -9.94 -7.39
CA ASN A 165 -9.46 -10.27 -6.27
C ASN A 165 -10.05 -11.36 -5.34
N SER A 166 -10.80 -12.30 -5.90
CA SER A 166 -11.42 -13.36 -5.12
C SER A 166 -10.38 -14.36 -4.60
N HIS A 167 -10.34 -14.55 -3.30
CA HIS A 167 -9.59 -15.64 -2.66
C HIS A 167 -10.32 -17.00 -2.74
N MET A 168 -11.62 -16.99 -3.11
CA MET A 168 -12.46 -18.20 -3.09
C MET A 168 -12.23 -19.14 -4.28
N GLY A 169 -11.65 -18.61 -5.37
CA GLY A 169 -11.48 -19.41 -6.57
C GLY A 169 -10.47 -18.74 -7.50
N ALA A 170 -9.20 -19.12 -7.38
CA ALA A 170 -8.22 -18.84 -8.41
C ALA A 170 -8.46 -19.74 -9.62
N CYS A 171 -8.33 -19.16 -10.82
CA CYS A 171 -8.35 -19.93 -12.07
C CYS A 171 -6.93 -20.35 -12.50
N VAL A 172 -5.89 -19.71 -12.01
CA VAL A 172 -4.52 -20.21 -12.15
C VAL A 172 -4.42 -21.48 -11.34
N GLU A 173 -3.90 -22.53 -11.96
CA GLU A 173 -3.80 -23.89 -11.41
C GLU A 173 -2.37 -24.18 -10.97
N ALA A 174 -2.23 -24.87 -9.84
CA ALA A 174 -0.99 -25.46 -9.37
C ALA A 174 -1.23 -26.97 -9.15
N VAL A 175 -0.92 -27.76 -10.17
CA VAL A 175 -1.13 -29.21 -10.14
C VAL A 175 0.10 -29.89 -9.56
N PHE A 176 -0.08 -30.69 -8.52
CA PHE A 176 0.99 -31.46 -7.92
C PHE A 176 1.36 -32.66 -8.80
N ASP A 177 2.65 -32.78 -9.12
CA ASP A 177 3.23 -33.93 -9.84
C ASP A 177 3.86 -34.89 -8.82
N PRO A 178 3.26 -36.05 -8.59
CA PRO A 178 3.73 -36.98 -7.58
C PRO A 178 5.06 -37.66 -7.94
N GLN A 179 5.42 -37.74 -9.23
CA GLN A 179 6.66 -38.40 -9.67
C GLN A 179 7.89 -37.51 -9.35
N THR A 180 7.77 -36.23 -9.55
CA THR A 180 8.88 -35.30 -9.33
C THR A 180 8.76 -34.51 -8.00
N ARG A 181 7.63 -34.67 -7.29
CA ARG A 181 7.26 -33.89 -6.10
C ARG A 181 7.40 -32.39 -6.33
N THR A 182 6.87 -31.92 -7.46
CA THR A 182 6.86 -30.51 -7.85
C THR A 182 5.43 -30.07 -8.14
N PHE A 183 5.22 -28.74 -8.23
CA PHE A 183 3.96 -28.20 -8.74
C PHE A 183 4.15 -27.70 -10.17
N VAL A 184 3.13 -27.86 -10.99
CA VAL A 184 3.05 -27.27 -12.33
C VAL A 184 2.05 -26.12 -12.27
N LEU A 185 2.57 -24.90 -12.34
CA LEU A 185 1.76 -23.68 -12.37
C LEU A 185 1.33 -23.39 -13.80
N ASN A 186 0.04 -23.21 -14.04
CA ASN A 186 -0.51 -23.00 -15.37
C ASN A 186 -1.66 -21.98 -15.38
N THR A 187 -1.73 -21.17 -16.44
CA THR A 187 -2.83 -20.25 -16.72
C THR A 187 -3.69 -20.85 -17.84
N PRO A 188 -4.81 -21.49 -17.53
CA PRO A 188 -5.56 -22.29 -18.52
C PRO A 188 -6.26 -21.48 -19.59
N ASN A 189 -6.60 -20.21 -19.32
CA ASN A 189 -7.34 -19.36 -20.25
C ASN A 189 -7.16 -17.86 -19.90
N LYS A 190 -7.70 -16.98 -20.72
CA LYS A 190 -7.58 -15.52 -20.56
C LYS A 190 -8.22 -14.99 -19.26
N ALA A 191 -9.27 -15.63 -18.75
CA ALA A 191 -9.91 -15.21 -17.50
C ALA A 191 -8.98 -15.45 -16.28
N ALA A 192 -8.04 -16.37 -16.39
CA ALA A 192 -7.04 -16.67 -15.38
C ALA A 192 -5.80 -15.78 -15.43
N LEU A 193 -5.71 -14.82 -16.37
CA LEU A 193 -4.60 -13.87 -16.42
C LEU A 193 -4.53 -13.08 -15.12
N LYS A 194 -3.38 -13.11 -14.48
CA LYS A 194 -3.12 -12.30 -13.28
C LYS A 194 -2.97 -10.84 -13.65
N PHE A 195 -3.56 -9.95 -12.85
CA PHE A 195 -3.41 -8.50 -12.97
C PHE A 195 -2.62 -8.00 -11.76
N ALA A 196 -1.37 -7.60 -11.99
CA ALA A 196 -0.42 -7.22 -10.94
C ALA A 196 0.61 -6.22 -11.45
N ASN A 197 1.53 -5.79 -10.60
CA ASN A 197 2.62 -4.87 -10.90
C ASN A 197 3.75 -5.53 -11.73
N VAL A 198 3.44 -5.95 -12.95
CA VAL A 198 4.31 -6.73 -13.86
C VAL A 198 4.62 -6.02 -15.18
N GLY A 199 4.15 -4.80 -15.39
CA GLY A 199 4.31 -4.08 -16.67
C GLY A 199 5.77 -3.80 -17.04
N ILE A 200 6.67 -3.63 -16.06
CA ILE A 200 8.12 -3.60 -16.27
C ILE A 200 8.66 -5.00 -16.00
N ASN A 201 9.12 -5.68 -17.03
CA ASN A 201 9.45 -7.09 -17.00
C ASN A 201 10.96 -7.41 -16.99
N ASN A 202 11.82 -6.39 -16.95
CA ASN A 202 13.28 -6.52 -16.91
C ASN A 202 13.88 -5.94 -15.62
N LEU A 203 13.22 -6.20 -14.51
CA LEU A 203 13.68 -5.96 -13.15
C LEU A 203 13.65 -7.27 -12.37
N ASP A 204 14.47 -7.39 -11.33
CA ASP A 204 14.44 -8.54 -10.43
C ASP A 204 13.14 -8.55 -9.62
N LYS A 205 12.15 -9.31 -10.09
CA LYS A 205 10.84 -9.43 -9.46
C LYS A 205 10.62 -10.82 -8.89
N MET A 206 10.13 -10.85 -7.66
CA MET A 206 9.70 -12.06 -6.94
C MET A 206 8.18 -12.00 -6.74
N GLY A 207 7.49 -13.00 -7.27
CA GLY A 207 6.03 -13.12 -7.17
C GLY A 207 5.60 -13.90 -5.94
N VAL A 208 4.58 -13.39 -5.26
CA VAL A 208 3.68 -14.14 -4.38
C VAL A 208 2.43 -14.40 -5.21
N VAL A 209 2.31 -15.59 -5.76
CA VAL A 209 1.29 -15.96 -6.75
C VAL A 209 0.29 -16.90 -6.11
N PHE A 210 -0.99 -16.54 -6.13
CA PHE A 210 -2.07 -17.37 -5.63
C PHE A 210 -2.61 -18.28 -6.75
N ALA A 211 -2.71 -19.57 -6.45
CA ALA A 211 -3.20 -20.57 -7.40
C ALA A 211 -4.06 -21.64 -6.70
N GLN A 212 -4.98 -22.22 -7.44
CA GLN A 212 -5.76 -23.38 -7.02
C GLN A 212 -4.85 -24.60 -7.00
N VAL A 213 -4.61 -25.14 -5.82
CA VAL A 213 -3.86 -26.39 -5.67
C VAL A 213 -4.75 -27.57 -6.04
N THR A 214 -4.21 -28.48 -6.86
CA THR A 214 -4.85 -29.75 -7.23
C THR A 214 -3.90 -30.89 -6.94
N VAL A 215 -4.36 -31.87 -6.16
CA VAL A 215 -3.62 -33.09 -5.82
C VAL A 215 -4.49 -34.30 -6.20
N GLN A 216 -3.93 -35.23 -6.98
CA GLN A 216 -4.67 -36.40 -7.46
C GLN A 216 -6.05 -36.12 -8.11
N GLY A 217 -6.13 -34.98 -8.82
CA GLY A 217 -7.36 -34.51 -9.47
C GLY A 217 -8.38 -33.83 -8.53
N GLN A 218 -8.08 -33.74 -7.25
CA GLN A 218 -8.95 -33.07 -6.27
C GLN A 218 -8.50 -31.61 -6.02
N ALA A 219 -9.44 -30.67 -6.03
CA ALA A 219 -9.20 -29.28 -5.67
C ALA A 219 -9.00 -29.16 -4.16
N CYS A 220 -7.84 -28.64 -3.75
CA CYS A 220 -7.41 -28.54 -2.35
C CYS A 220 -7.50 -27.13 -1.78
N GLY A 221 -7.97 -26.15 -2.56
CA GLY A 221 -8.06 -24.73 -2.15
C GLY A 221 -6.98 -23.86 -2.76
N VAL A 222 -7.06 -22.56 -2.47
CA VAL A 222 -6.14 -21.55 -3.00
C VAL A 222 -4.99 -21.33 -2.02
N PHE A 223 -3.77 -21.44 -2.54
CA PHE A 223 -2.53 -21.24 -1.78
C PHE A 223 -1.60 -20.26 -2.50
N ALA A 224 -0.69 -19.68 -1.74
CA ALA A 224 0.36 -18.82 -2.28
C ALA A 224 1.61 -19.63 -2.63
N PHE A 225 2.25 -19.24 -3.73
CA PHE A 225 3.54 -19.74 -4.19
C PHE A 225 4.53 -18.59 -4.34
N VAL A 226 5.79 -18.82 -3.96
CA VAL A 226 6.85 -17.84 -4.13
C VAL A 226 7.76 -18.28 -5.25
N LEU A 227 7.91 -17.43 -6.27
CA LEU A 227 8.75 -17.73 -7.42
C LEU A 227 9.38 -16.49 -8.03
N PRO A 228 10.58 -16.58 -8.64
CA PRO A 228 11.14 -15.51 -9.45
C PRO A 228 10.32 -15.35 -10.73
N LEU A 229 9.86 -14.13 -11.01
CA LEU A 229 9.06 -13.82 -12.21
C LEU A 229 9.92 -13.28 -13.36
N SER A 230 10.89 -12.41 -13.04
CA SER A 230 11.78 -11.78 -14.01
C SER A 230 13.13 -11.42 -13.38
N ASP A 231 14.08 -11.13 -14.23
CA ASP A 231 15.38 -10.55 -13.89
C ASP A 231 15.77 -9.46 -14.93
N ALA A 232 17.01 -8.99 -14.91
CA ALA A 232 17.48 -7.96 -15.83
C ALA A 232 17.39 -8.36 -17.32
N LYS A 233 17.30 -9.67 -17.62
CA LYS A 233 17.18 -10.21 -18.98
C LYS A 233 15.72 -10.31 -19.45
N GLY A 234 14.76 -10.22 -18.53
CA GLY A 234 13.33 -10.31 -18.81
C GLY A 234 12.62 -11.39 -17.99
N PRO A 235 11.40 -11.80 -18.41
CA PRO A 235 10.64 -12.84 -17.74
C PRO A 235 11.36 -14.18 -17.67
N ARG A 236 11.12 -14.93 -16.60
CA ARG A 236 11.65 -16.30 -16.44
C ARG A 236 10.97 -17.26 -17.43
N PRO A 237 11.63 -18.38 -17.79
CA PRO A 237 11.03 -19.37 -18.68
C PRO A 237 9.62 -19.80 -18.23
N GLY A 238 8.66 -19.81 -19.16
CA GLY A 238 7.26 -20.14 -18.90
C GLY A 238 6.44 -18.98 -18.28
N VAL A 239 7.05 -17.89 -17.88
CA VAL A 239 6.37 -16.68 -17.38
C VAL A 239 6.24 -15.67 -18.52
N CYS A 240 5.01 -15.24 -18.80
CA CYS A 240 4.76 -14.12 -19.71
C CYS A 240 4.25 -12.92 -18.90
N MET A 241 4.86 -11.76 -19.14
CA MET A 241 4.51 -10.50 -18.46
C MET A 241 4.31 -9.43 -19.54
N SER A 242 3.17 -8.77 -19.54
CA SER A 242 2.84 -7.73 -20.51
C SER A 242 2.17 -6.55 -19.83
N SER A 243 2.49 -5.36 -20.31
CA SER A 243 1.74 -4.15 -19.94
C SER A 243 0.57 -4.03 -20.93
N PRO A 244 -0.68 -3.96 -20.48
CA PRO A 244 -1.80 -3.59 -21.34
C PRO A 244 -1.70 -2.10 -21.75
N ALA A 245 -2.79 -1.36 -21.72
CA ALA A 245 -2.75 0.08 -21.89
C ALA A 245 -2.20 0.79 -20.62
N GLU A 246 -1.70 2.00 -20.79
CA GLU A 246 -1.28 2.88 -19.70
C GLU A 246 -2.44 3.12 -18.71
N ILE A 247 -2.22 2.84 -17.43
CA ILE A 247 -3.22 3.02 -16.36
C ILE A 247 -2.81 4.20 -15.50
N ARG A 248 -3.46 5.36 -15.69
CA ARG A 248 -3.12 6.59 -14.94
C ARG A 248 -3.74 6.63 -13.54
N ALA A 249 -4.87 5.98 -13.34
CA ALA A 249 -5.55 5.94 -12.04
C ALA A 249 -4.82 5.07 -11.01
N VAL A 250 -4.04 4.09 -11.46
CA VAL A 250 -3.22 3.23 -10.63
C VAL A 250 -1.74 3.57 -10.86
N PRO A 251 -1.09 4.27 -9.96
CA PRO A 251 0.21 4.89 -10.21
C PRO A 251 1.39 3.90 -10.10
N LEU A 252 1.26 2.70 -10.66
CA LEU A 252 2.29 1.68 -10.73
C LEU A 252 2.14 0.85 -12.03
N ASP A 253 3.16 0.09 -12.39
CA ASP A 253 3.27 -0.67 -13.63
C ASP A 253 2.36 -1.92 -13.68
N TYR A 254 1.07 -1.72 -13.44
CA TYR A 254 0.11 -2.82 -13.53
C TYR A 254 0.03 -3.39 -14.95
N GLY A 255 0.04 -4.70 -15.01
CA GLY A 255 0.05 -5.45 -16.25
C GLY A 255 -0.53 -6.85 -16.07
N LEU A 256 -0.40 -7.66 -17.10
CA LEU A 256 -0.91 -9.02 -17.13
C LEU A 256 0.23 -10.03 -17.02
N ALA A 257 0.04 -11.06 -16.21
CA ALA A 257 0.95 -12.19 -16.16
C ALA A 257 0.22 -13.51 -16.42
N SER A 258 0.91 -14.42 -17.10
CA SER A 258 0.47 -15.80 -17.31
C SER A 258 1.62 -16.77 -17.11
N PHE A 259 1.28 -18.02 -16.86
CA PHE A 259 2.18 -19.12 -16.60
C PHE A 259 1.88 -20.26 -17.57
N ASP A 260 2.88 -20.68 -18.35
CA ASP A 260 2.79 -21.85 -19.23
C ASP A 260 3.60 -22.97 -18.62
N ARG A 261 2.93 -23.84 -17.88
CA ARG A 261 3.46 -25.05 -17.25
C ARG A 261 4.79 -24.83 -16.50
N VAL A 262 4.85 -23.75 -15.72
CA VAL A 262 6.02 -23.41 -14.90
C VAL A 262 6.18 -24.45 -13.80
N ARG A 263 7.27 -25.22 -13.81
CA ARG A 263 7.60 -26.16 -12.74
C ARG A 263 8.17 -25.42 -11.55
N LEU A 264 7.53 -25.65 -10.40
CA LEU A 264 7.92 -25.07 -9.12
C LEU A 264 8.39 -26.20 -8.18
N PRO A 265 9.51 -26.03 -7.48
CA PRO A 265 9.91 -26.95 -6.43
C PRO A 265 8.84 -26.99 -5.33
N PHE A 266 8.78 -28.09 -4.58
CA PHE A 266 7.79 -28.27 -3.53
C PHE A 266 7.82 -27.16 -2.49
N ASP A 267 8.99 -26.67 -2.18
CA ASP A 267 9.25 -25.57 -1.25
C ASP A 267 8.95 -24.15 -1.79
N ALA A 268 8.49 -24.02 -3.05
CA ALA A 268 7.87 -22.76 -3.50
C ALA A 268 6.46 -22.55 -2.93
N TRP A 269 5.84 -23.59 -2.41
CA TRP A 269 4.50 -23.59 -1.86
C TRP A 269 4.47 -23.13 -0.41
N LEU A 270 3.77 -22.03 -0.13
CA LEU A 270 3.48 -21.60 1.24
C LEU A 270 2.32 -22.45 1.77
N CYS A 271 2.64 -23.58 2.34
CA CYS A 271 1.65 -24.60 2.72
C CYS A 271 0.81 -24.21 3.95
N ASP A 272 1.30 -23.33 4.81
CA ASP A 272 0.60 -22.84 6.02
C ASP A 272 -0.02 -23.99 6.83
N GLY A 273 0.79 -24.98 7.15
CA GLY A 273 0.43 -26.18 7.90
C GLY A 273 -0.22 -27.31 7.08
N ALA A 274 -0.61 -27.07 5.83
CA ALA A 274 -1.03 -28.14 4.95
C ALA A 274 0.16 -28.99 4.51
N SER A 275 -0.09 -30.24 4.12
CA SER A 275 0.96 -31.18 3.72
C SER A 275 0.49 -32.15 2.64
N ILE A 276 1.45 -32.75 1.94
CA ILE A 276 1.21 -33.88 1.02
C ILE A 276 2.11 -35.01 1.49
N ASP A 277 1.51 -36.10 1.93
CA ASP A 277 2.21 -37.28 2.49
C ASP A 277 3.00 -38.08 1.43
N ALA A 278 3.67 -39.14 1.86
CA ALA A 278 4.44 -40.02 0.97
C ALA A 278 3.55 -40.80 -0.01
N ALA A 279 2.28 -40.99 0.32
CA ALA A 279 1.27 -41.62 -0.55
C ALA A 279 0.58 -40.63 -1.48
N ASN A 280 1.04 -39.32 -1.44
CA ASN A 280 0.51 -38.21 -2.20
C ASN A 280 -0.92 -37.78 -1.81
N HIS A 281 -1.36 -38.06 -0.57
CA HIS A 281 -2.61 -37.54 -0.06
C HIS A 281 -2.40 -36.12 0.51
N PHE A 282 -3.34 -35.27 0.21
CA PHE A 282 -3.35 -33.90 0.74
C PHE A 282 -4.02 -33.85 2.13
N HIS A 283 -3.39 -33.17 3.05
CA HIS A 283 -3.88 -32.93 4.41
C HIS A 283 -3.88 -31.42 4.71
N ASP A 284 -5.01 -30.90 5.17
CA ASP A 284 -5.13 -29.52 5.65
C ASP A 284 -5.65 -29.52 7.09
N PRO A 285 -4.86 -29.03 8.07
CA PRO A 285 -5.27 -28.98 9.48
C PRO A 285 -6.47 -28.06 9.71
N LEU A 286 -6.78 -27.15 8.79
CA LEU A 286 -7.96 -26.29 8.88
C LEU A 286 -9.26 -27.05 8.59
N GLY A 287 -9.19 -28.22 7.94
CA GLY A 287 -10.30 -29.16 7.75
C GLY A 287 -11.39 -28.70 6.78
N SER A 288 -11.32 -27.49 6.20
CA SER A 288 -12.26 -27.05 5.18
C SER A 288 -11.70 -25.92 4.31
N THR A 289 -12.19 -25.85 3.05
CA THR A 289 -11.85 -24.79 2.11
C THR A 289 -12.30 -23.41 2.59
N ASP A 290 -13.41 -23.33 3.33
CA ASP A 290 -13.90 -22.07 3.87
C ASP A 290 -12.96 -21.52 4.96
N ARG A 291 -12.46 -22.39 5.83
CA ARG A 291 -11.45 -21.99 6.83
C ARG A 291 -10.15 -21.59 6.16
N ARG A 292 -9.73 -22.30 5.12
CA ARG A 292 -8.56 -21.95 4.30
C ARG A 292 -8.72 -20.58 3.64
N LEU A 293 -9.90 -20.28 3.07
CA LEU A 293 -10.23 -18.96 2.53
C LEU A 293 -10.04 -17.87 3.57
N ILE A 294 -10.63 -18.06 4.73
CA ILE A 294 -10.56 -17.05 5.78
C ILE A 294 -9.11 -16.84 6.25
N ARG A 295 -8.34 -17.93 6.34
CA ARG A 295 -6.91 -17.87 6.65
C ARG A 295 -6.14 -17.04 5.60
N SER A 296 -6.50 -17.15 4.32
CA SER A 296 -5.87 -16.41 3.23
C SER A 296 -6.06 -14.88 3.34
N LEU A 297 -7.08 -14.42 4.07
CA LEU A 297 -7.34 -13.00 4.30
C LEU A 297 -6.45 -12.38 5.39
N PHE A 298 -5.57 -13.15 6.03
CA PHE A 298 -4.67 -12.62 7.05
C PHE A 298 -3.62 -11.65 6.49
N ALA A 299 -3.09 -11.91 5.31
CA ALA A 299 -2.10 -11.04 4.68
C ALA A 299 -2.63 -9.63 4.35
N PRO A 300 -3.83 -9.47 3.73
CA PRO A 300 -4.35 -8.15 3.37
C PRO A 300 -4.65 -7.19 4.54
N LYS A 301 -4.79 -7.67 5.78
CA LYS A 301 -5.09 -6.79 6.92
C LYS A 301 -4.02 -5.72 7.16
N ASN A 302 -2.76 -6.04 6.94
CA ASN A 302 -1.66 -5.08 7.05
C ASN A 302 -1.83 -3.94 6.03
N VAL A 303 -2.28 -4.28 4.84
CA VAL A 303 -2.56 -3.32 3.77
C VAL A 303 -3.72 -2.41 4.12
N TRP A 304 -4.78 -2.94 4.74
CA TRP A 304 -5.91 -2.09 5.13
C TRP A 304 -5.52 -1.03 6.14
N ALA A 305 -4.63 -1.36 7.10
CA ALA A 305 -4.06 -0.38 8.03
C ALA A 305 -3.21 0.66 7.30
N MET A 306 -2.28 0.21 6.41
CA MET A 306 -1.42 1.11 5.63
C MET A 306 -2.24 2.04 4.74
N VAL A 307 -3.26 1.54 4.04
CA VAL A 307 -4.11 2.32 3.15
C VAL A 307 -4.93 3.34 3.93
N GLY A 308 -5.52 2.97 5.06
CA GLY A 308 -6.25 3.90 5.93
C GLY A 308 -5.38 5.07 6.39
N ILE A 309 -4.17 4.77 6.88
CA ILE A 309 -3.20 5.79 7.31
C ILE A 309 -2.72 6.63 6.13
N GLY A 310 -2.38 6.03 5.00
CA GLY A 310 -1.92 6.73 3.81
C GLY A 310 -2.95 7.71 3.27
N LEU A 311 -4.18 7.26 3.03
CA LEU A 311 -5.27 8.08 2.50
C LEU A 311 -5.67 9.21 3.45
N SER A 312 -5.76 8.94 4.75
CA SER A 312 -6.06 9.99 5.73
C SER A 312 -4.96 11.04 5.83
N SER A 313 -3.70 10.66 5.64
CA SER A 313 -2.57 11.57 5.58
C SER A 313 -2.59 12.43 4.31
N VAL A 314 -2.96 11.85 3.17
CA VAL A 314 -3.17 12.57 1.91
C VAL A 314 -4.32 13.57 2.02
N MET A 315 -5.41 13.23 2.69
CA MET A 315 -6.52 14.18 2.92
C MET A 315 -6.04 15.41 3.69
N LEU A 316 -5.25 15.24 4.75
CA LEU A 316 -4.63 16.35 5.47
C LEU A 316 -3.70 17.18 4.59
N ALA A 317 -2.90 16.52 3.74
CA ALA A 317 -2.01 17.19 2.80
C ALA A 317 -2.78 18.03 1.78
N CYS A 318 -3.84 17.49 1.17
CA CYS A 318 -4.70 18.21 0.23
C CYS A 318 -5.36 19.43 0.88
N ALA A 319 -5.95 19.26 2.05
CA ALA A 319 -6.59 20.37 2.78
C ALA A 319 -5.57 21.46 3.13
N THR A 320 -4.36 21.08 3.56
CA THR A 320 -3.26 21.99 3.88
C THR A 320 -2.80 22.79 2.66
N LEU A 321 -2.58 22.12 1.53
CA LEU A 321 -2.17 22.77 0.27
C LEU A 321 -3.22 23.77 -0.21
N ALA A 322 -4.50 23.37 -0.22
CA ALA A 322 -5.59 24.22 -0.69
C ALA A 322 -5.82 25.41 0.23
N LEU A 323 -5.75 25.23 1.54
CA LEU A 323 -5.86 26.33 2.51
C LEU A 323 -4.67 27.29 2.43
N THR A 324 -3.46 26.77 2.26
CA THR A 324 -2.25 27.60 2.06
C THR A 324 -2.37 28.45 0.78
N HIS A 325 -2.83 27.84 -0.31
CA HIS A 325 -3.12 28.56 -1.54
C HIS A 325 -4.15 29.66 -1.33
N ALA A 326 -5.29 29.32 -0.71
CA ALA A 326 -6.38 30.28 -0.48
C ALA A 326 -6.00 31.44 0.46
N ASN A 327 -5.09 31.17 1.42
CA ASN A 327 -4.58 32.20 2.33
C ASN A 327 -3.65 33.20 1.65
N ARG A 328 -2.88 32.75 0.67
CA ARG A 328 -1.90 33.59 -0.06
C ARG A 328 -2.48 34.23 -1.30
N ARG A 329 -3.50 33.64 -1.91
CA ARG A 329 -4.07 34.12 -3.17
C ARG A 329 -5.08 35.24 -2.94
N THR A 330 -4.93 36.30 -3.70
CA THR A 330 -5.91 37.38 -3.80
C THR A 330 -6.58 37.35 -5.17
N THR A 331 -7.80 37.87 -5.26
CA THR A 331 -8.54 38.07 -6.50
C THR A 331 -9.08 39.49 -6.55
N GLN A 332 -9.39 39.99 -7.75
CA GLN A 332 -10.02 41.30 -7.93
C GLN A 332 -11.44 41.22 -7.34
N ALA A 333 -11.74 42.14 -6.42
CA ALA A 333 -13.10 42.35 -5.95
C ALA A 333 -13.80 43.44 -6.80
N ARG A 334 -15.13 43.47 -6.72
CA ARG A 334 -15.92 44.51 -7.40
C ARG A 334 -15.55 45.93 -6.95
N ILE A 335 -15.18 46.06 -5.71
CA ILE A 335 -14.77 47.32 -5.07
C ILE A 335 -13.49 47.06 -4.29
N GLY A 336 -12.39 47.75 -4.62
CA GLY A 336 -11.13 47.69 -3.92
C GLY A 336 -10.07 46.78 -4.56
N ASN A 337 -8.83 46.93 -4.08
CA ASN A 337 -7.66 46.21 -4.57
C ASN A 337 -7.50 44.86 -3.85
N GLY A 338 -7.61 43.79 -4.57
CA GLY A 338 -7.19 42.44 -4.14
C GLY A 338 -7.84 41.90 -2.85
N THR A 339 -8.88 41.11 -2.99
CA THR A 339 -9.51 40.42 -1.86
C THR A 339 -8.94 39.02 -1.70
N GLY A 340 -8.53 38.63 -0.50
CA GLY A 340 -8.06 37.27 -0.22
C GLY A 340 -9.15 36.20 -0.46
N LEU A 341 -8.79 35.05 -0.99
CA LEU A 341 -9.78 34.01 -1.31
C LEU A 341 -10.57 33.52 -0.07
N LEU A 342 -9.95 33.52 1.11
CA LEU A 342 -10.64 33.15 2.35
C LEU A 342 -11.65 34.18 2.85
N ALA A 343 -11.72 35.40 2.26
CA ALA A 343 -12.81 36.33 2.53
C ALA A 343 -14.17 35.85 1.98
N PHE A 344 -14.14 35.01 0.95
CA PHE A 344 -15.36 34.45 0.34
C PHE A 344 -15.94 33.29 1.14
N ARG A 345 -17.19 33.41 1.54
CA ARG A 345 -17.90 32.36 2.32
C ARG A 345 -17.90 31.00 1.63
N THR A 346 -18.03 30.97 0.31
CA THR A 346 -18.01 29.74 -0.50
C THR A 346 -16.68 29.00 -0.40
N GLN A 347 -15.55 29.72 -0.42
CA GLN A 347 -14.22 29.15 -0.24
C GLN A 347 -14.02 28.63 1.18
N ARG A 348 -14.38 29.44 2.18
CA ARG A 348 -14.26 29.02 3.60
C ARG A 348 -15.07 27.76 3.89
N ARG A 349 -16.34 27.74 3.46
CA ARG A 349 -17.23 26.59 3.70
C ARG A 349 -16.68 25.30 3.11
N ALA A 350 -16.18 25.35 1.87
CA ALA A 350 -15.61 24.20 1.19
C ALA A 350 -14.29 23.74 1.88
N LEU A 351 -13.33 24.64 2.03
CA LEU A 351 -11.98 24.26 2.50
C LEU A 351 -11.94 23.90 3.99
N PHE A 352 -12.71 24.58 4.84
CA PHE A 352 -12.82 24.16 6.24
C PHE A 352 -13.64 22.88 6.40
N GLY A 353 -14.61 22.62 5.50
CA GLY A 353 -15.28 21.33 5.41
C GLY A 353 -14.30 20.19 5.07
N CYS A 354 -13.43 20.42 4.07
CA CYS A 354 -12.36 19.48 3.73
C CYS A 354 -11.41 19.24 4.92
N LEU A 355 -10.99 20.29 5.61
CA LEU A 355 -10.13 20.18 6.78
C LEU A 355 -10.76 19.35 7.90
N ALA A 356 -12.03 19.62 8.23
CA ALA A 356 -12.77 18.88 9.25
C ALA A 356 -12.89 17.40 8.87
N THR A 357 -13.27 17.09 7.61
CA THR A 357 -13.33 15.73 7.10
C THR A 357 -11.96 15.04 7.19
N ALA A 358 -10.87 15.71 6.81
CA ALA A 358 -9.52 15.17 6.89
C ALA A 358 -9.13 14.79 8.33
N TYR A 359 -9.44 15.63 9.32
CA TYR A 359 -9.18 15.30 10.73
C TYR A 359 -10.04 14.16 11.24
N VAL A 360 -11.33 14.14 10.95
CA VAL A 360 -12.23 13.03 11.34
C VAL A 360 -11.72 11.71 10.78
N MET A 361 -11.42 11.67 9.49
CA MET A 361 -10.90 10.45 8.84
C MET A 361 -9.52 10.06 9.37
N LYS A 362 -8.66 11.04 9.70
CA LYS A 362 -7.36 10.77 10.32
C LYS A 362 -7.50 10.17 11.72
N CYS A 363 -8.39 10.69 12.54
CA CYS A 363 -8.67 10.12 13.87
C CYS A 363 -9.18 8.68 13.75
N PHE A 364 -10.13 8.45 12.84
CA PHE A 364 -10.68 7.10 12.61
C PHE A 364 -9.61 6.12 12.11
N ALA A 365 -8.75 6.52 11.16
CA ALA A 365 -7.65 5.71 10.67
C ALA A 365 -6.60 5.44 11.75
N ASN A 366 -6.31 6.43 12.61
CA ASN A 366 -5.38 6.30 13.73
C ASN A 366 -5.89 5.33 14.79
N ASP A 367 -7.19 5.36 15.11
CA ASP A 367 -7.79 4.41 16.06
C ASP A 367 -7.78 2.98 15.50
N SER A 368 -8.07 2.83 14.22
CA SER A 368 -7.96 1.53 13.54
C SER A 368 -6.52 1.00 13.52
N ALA A 369 -5.53 1.87 13.27
CA ALA A 369 -4.12 1.51 13.32
C ALA A 369 -3.66 1.14 14.73
N ARG A 370 -4.18 1.83 15.78
CA ARG A 370 -3.90 1.48 17.17
C ARG A 370 -4.38 0.06 17.48
N LEU A 371 -5.63 -0.26 17.14
CA LEU A 371 -6.18 -1.61 17.31
C LEU A 371 -5.34 -2.67 16.57
N TRP A 372 -4.85 -2.35 15.38
CA TRP A 372 -4.00 -3.25 14.63
C TRP A 372 -2.61 -3.44 15.30
N ILE A 373 -1.98 -2.37 15.80
CA ILE A 373 -0.70 -2.42 16.52
C ILE A 373 -0.84 -3.26 17.79
N GLU A 374 -1.87 -3.01 18.60
CA GLU A 374 -2.15 -3.74 19.84
C GLU A 374 -2.50 -5.20 19.57
N GLY A 375 -3.32 -5.47 18.56
CA GLY A 375 -3.70 -6.82 18.14
C GLY A 375 -2.51 -7.61 17.56
N THR A 376 -1.57 -6.94 16.90
CA THR A 376 -0.36 -7.58 16.39
C THR A 376 0.55 -8.01 17.53
N ALA A 377 0.71 -7.20 18.55
CA ALA A 377 1.48 -7.55 19.76
C ALA A 377 0.88 -8.73 20.52
N SER A 378 -0.46 -8.83 20.60
CA SER A 378 -1.15 -9.95 21.26
C SER A 378 -1.13 -11.24 20.44
N GLN A 379 -1.13 -11.17 19.11
CA GLN A 379 -1.06 -12.35 18.24
C GLN A 379 0.30 -13.05 18.28
N ALA A 380 1.39 -12.35 18.56
CA ALA A 380 2.68 -12.97 18.82
C ALA A 380 2.63 -13.96 20.00
N SER A 381 1.70 -13.78 20.94
CA SER A 381 1.45 -14.69 22.06
C SER A 381 0.47 -15.82 21.77
N LEU A 382 -0.40 -15.68 20.74
CA LEU A 382 -1.41 -16.68 20.38
C LEU A 382 -0.88 -17.78 19.45
N GLN A 383 0.26 -17.58 18.81
CA GLN A 383 0.91 -18.58 17.94
C GLN A 383 1.47 -19.80 18.70
N THR A 384 1.49 -19.75 20.03
CA THR A 384 2.05 -20.82 20.87
C THR A 384 1.03 -21.82 21.41
N THR A 385 -0.25 -21.62 21.20
CA THR A 385 -1.26 -22.59 21.64
C THR A 385 -1.68 -23.48 20.47
N GLY A 386 -1.10 -24.69 20.41
CA GLY A 386 -1.38 -25.72 19.43
C GLY A 386 -2.77 -26.34 19.52
N SER A 387 -3.80 -25.56 19.78
CA SER A 387 -5.19 -26.00 19.67
C SER A 387 -5.75 -25.50 18.33
N GLY A 388 -6.21 -26.42 17.49
CA GLY A 388 -6.78 -26.16 16.17
C GLY A 388 -8.08 -25.36 16.14
N ASP A 389 -8.36 -24.61 17.20
CA ASP A 389 -9.48 -23.68 17.27
C ASP A 389 -8.97 -22.28 16.92
N VAL A 390 -9.16 -21.90 15.66
CA VAL A 390 -9.05 -20.50 15.23
C VAL A 390 -10.19 -19.75 15.91
N THR A 391 -9.91 -19.16 17.09
CA THR A 391 -10.86 -18.27 17.74
C THR A 391 -11.01 -17.01 16.92
N TRP A 392 -12.06 -16.94 16.14
CA TRP A 392 -12.41 -15.90 15.17
C TRP A 392 -12.59 -14.52 15.78
N THR A 393 -12.92 -14.45 17.06
CA THR A 393 -13.47 -13.26 17.71
C THR A 393 -12.51 -12.05 17.70
N PRO A 394 -11.25 -12.16 18.14
CA PRO A 394 -10.35 -10.99 18.13
C PRO A 394 -9.95 -10.56 16.71
N TRP A 395 -9.72 -11.54 15.84
CA TRP A 395 -9.33 -11.26 14.45
C TRP A 395 -10.47 -10.61 13.65
N ALA A 396 -11.69 -11.10 13.78
CA ALA A 396 -12.85 -10.53 13.10
C ALA A 396 -13.09 -9.08 13.52
N ALA A 397 -12.97 -8.76 14.81
CA ALA A 397 -13.13 -7.40 15.31
C ALA A 397 -12.13 -6.42 14.72
N ILE A 398 -10.84 -6.79 14.70
CA ILE A 398 -9.77 -5.93 14.10
C ILE A 398 -9.94 -5.82 12.60
N SER A 399 -10.20 -6.92 11.91
CA SER A 399 -10.31 -6.96 10.44
C SER A 399 -11.53 -6.18 9.95
N GLN A 400 -12.65 -6.25 10.65
CA GLN A 400 -13.84 -5.47 10.33
C GLN A 400 -13.56 -3.98 10.41
N THR A 401 -12.93 -3.51 11.49
CA THR A 401 -12.58 -2.09 11.67
C THR A 401 -11.62 -1.61 10.60
N LEU A 402 -10.58 -2.39 10.24
CA LEU A 402 -9.63 -2.05 9.20
C LEU A 402 -10.27 -2.01 7.80
N ALA A 403 -11.11 -2.99 7.47
CA ALA A 403 -11.83 -3.03 6.20
C ALA A 403 -12.78 -1.83 6.06
N LEU A 404 -13.51 -1.50 7.14
CA LEU A 404 -14.39 -0.34 7.19
C LEU A 404 -13.60 0.97 7.02
N THR A 405 -12.46 1.09 7.68
CA THR A 405 -11.56 2.25 7.54
C THR A 405 -11.14 2.45 6.09
N LYS A 406 -10.68 1.38 5.42
CA LYS A 406 -10.34 1.45 4.00
C LYS A 406 -11.53 1.87 3.15
N ALA A 407 -12.71 1.25 3.38
CA ALA A 407 -13.92 1.51 2.61
C ALA A 407 -14.43 2.95 2.74
N LEU A 408 -14.23 3.58 3.90
CA LEU A 408 -14.63 4.97 4.15
C LEU A 408 -13.55 5.96 3.70
N CYS A 409 -12.26 5.66 3.93
CA CYS A 409 -11.17 6.57 3.57
C CYS A 409 -11.03 6.75 2.05
N ALA A 410 -11.25 5.71 1.24
CA ALA A 410 -11.04 5.81 -0.20
C ALA A 410 -11.98 6.82 -0.87
N PRO A 411 -13.31 6.71 -0.80
CA PRO A 411 -14.21 7.69 -1.41
C PRO A 411 -14.10 9.09 -0.77
N ALA A 412 -13.80 9.18 0.54
CA ALA A 412 -13.60 10.45 1.21
C ALA A 412 -12.34 11.16 0.69
N ALA A 413 -11.24 10.44 0.47
CA ALA A 413 -10.01 10.99 -0.05
C ALA A 413 -10.15 11.47 -1.49
N GLU A 414 -10.82 10.68 -2.35
CA GLU A 414 -11.13 11.08 -3.72
C GLU A 414 -11.94 12.38 -3.75
N ALA A 415 -13.07 12.42 -3.06
CA ALA A 415 -13.94 13.58 -3.01
C ALA A 415 -13.22 14.83 -2.47
N LEU A 416 -12.43 14.67 -1.41
CA LEU A 416 -11.68 15.76 -0.78
C LEU A 416 -10.56 16.27 -1.69
N ALA A 417 -9.80 15.40 -2.31
CA ALA A 417 -8.74 15.77 -3.26
C ALA A 417 -9.33 16.54 -4.45
N THR A 418 -10.44 16.07 -5.01
CA THR A 418 -11.19 16.75 -6.07
C THR A 418 -11.64 18.14 -5.64
N GLU A 419 -12.29 18.27 -4.48
CA GLU A 419 -12.76 19.59 -3.99
C GLU A 419 -11.59 20.54 -3.77
N CYS A 420 -10.51 20.12 -3.11
CA CYS A 420 -9.31 20.92 -2.90
C CYS A 420 -8.68 21.38 -4.23
N ARG A 421 -8.59 20.48 -5.21
CA ARG A 421 -8.09 20.78 -6.56
C ARG A 421 -8.92 21.85 -7.24
N LEU A 422 -10.23 21.73 -7.23
CA LEU A 422 -11.17 22.69 -7.82
C LEU A 422 -11.05 24.08 -7.14
N ARG A 423 -10.88 24.12 -5.83
CA ARG A 423 -10.73 25.39 -5.09
C ARG A 423 -9.40 26.11 -5.34
N CYS A 424 -8.41 25.42 -5.86
CA CYS A 424 -7.14 26.03 -6.27
C CYS A 424 -7.17 26.58 -7.72
N GLY A 425 -8.25 26.37 -8.47
CA GLY A 425 -8.36 26.79 -9.87
C GLY A 425 -7.27 26.16 -10.74
N VAL A 426 -6.68 26.94 -11.66
CA VAL A 426 -5.62 26.43 -12.57
C VAL A 426 -4.41 25.86 -11.78
N ALA A 427 -4.08 26.44 -10.63
CA ALA A 427 -3.01 25.92 -9.79
C ALA A 427 -3.28 24.46 -9.36
N GLY A 428 -4.54 24.08 -9.16
CA GLY A 428 -4.93 22.71 -8.82
C GLY A 428 -4.70 21.70 -9.95
N ALA A 429 -4.62 22.15 -11.20
CA ALA A 429 -4.37 21.29 -12.35
C ALA A 429 -2.87 21.03 -12.60
N LEU A 430 -1.98 21.75 -11.93
CA LEU A 430 -0.54 21.57 -12.10
C LEU A 430 -0.06 20.30 -11.40
N ASN A 431 0.69 19.44 -12.11
CA ASN A 431 1.25 18.20 -11.59
C ASN A 431 2.09 18.42 -10.31
N LEU A 432 2.74 19.56 -10.17
CA LEU A 432 3.51 19.94 -8.97
C LEU A 432 2.69 19.92 -7.68
N ASN A 433 1.37 20.13 -7.76
CA ASN A 433 0.47 20.14 -6.60
C ASN A 433 -0.13 18.77 -6.28
N ARG A 434 0.08 17.77 -7.14
CA ARG A 434 -0.27 16.34 -6.95
C ARG A 434 -1.72 16.01 -6.63
N PHE A 435 -2.63 16.98 -6.72
CA PHE A 435 -4.05 16.70 -6.43
C PHE A 435 -4.61 15.57 -7.31
N ALA A 436 -4.25 15.56 -8.61
CA ALA A 436 -4.69 14.52 -9.54
C ALA A 436 -4.10 13.14 -9.19
N ASP A 437 -2.84 13.09 -8.73
CA ASP A 437 -2.21 11.85 -8.30
C ASP A 437 -2.86 11.32 -7.02
N TYR A 438 -3.18 12.19 -6.07
CA TYR A 438 -3.87 11.83 -4.83
C TYR A 438 -5.32 11.38 -5.08
N GLU A 439 -6.02 12.04 -6.01
CA GLU A 439 -7.35 11.63 -6.48
C GLU A 439 -7.29 10.24 -7.11
N GLY A 440 -6.30 9.99 -7.99
CA GLY A 440 -6.09 8.69 -8.63
C GLY A 440 -5.72 7.57 -7.63
N MET A 441 -4.93 7.87 -6.60
CA MET A 441 -4.56 6.90 -5.57
C MET A 441 -5.77 6.40 -4.75
N ALA A 442 -6.79 7.24 -4.61
CA ALA A 442 -7.97 6.93 -3.81
C ALA A 442 -8.97 5.99 -4.54
N LYS A 443 -8.85 5.85 -5.85
CA LYS A 443 -9.65 4.95 -6.70
C LYS A 443 -9.16 3.52 -6.64
#